data_610d98cafed2034d62a411f2c184f464
#
_entry.id   610d98cafed2034d62a411f2c184f464
#
_cell.length_a   1.000
_cell.length_b   1.000
_cell.length_c   1.000
_cell.angle_alpha   90.00
_cell.angle_beta   90.00
_cell.angle_gamma   90.00
#
_symmetry.space_group_name_H-M   'P 1'
#
loop_
_entity.id
_entity.type
_entity.pdbx_description
1 polymer ?
#
loop_
_entity_poly.entity_id
_entity_poly.type
_entity_poly.pdbx_seq_one_letter_code
_entity_poly.pdbx_strand_id
1 'polypeptide(L)'
;MRIVLISTPLGFLGSGKGGGVELTLNSLTTGLLSLGHSVEVIAPKNSKLHKSNVKAKLHFVEGEDQISWQHQNYYSPVTIPDNSLLAGMLEKGIDIAKQADILLNMSYDWLPIWMTLNVEIPVAHIISMGSESSVISNLISKVYAK
;
A
#
# COMPACT_ATOMS: atom_id res chain seq x y z
N MET A 1 17.17 -8.69 3.11
CA MET A 1 16.40 -7.57 3.67
C MET A 1 15.06 -8.09 4.18
N ARG A 2 14.50 -7.42 5.18
CA ARG A 2 13.12 -7.58 5.62
C ARG A 2 12.28 -6.44 5.01
N ILE A 3 11.29 -6.78 4.22
CA ILE A 3 10.51 -5.85 3.40
C ILE A 3 9.04 -5.96 3.80
N VAL A 4 8.41 -4.83 4.06
CA VAL A 4 6.97 -4.74 4.32
C VAL A 4 6.28 -4.15 3.11
N LEU A 5 5.23 -4.81 2.61
CA LEU A 5 4.41 -4.36 1.49
C LEU A 5 3.03 -3.96 2.00
N ILE A 6 2.56 -2.77 1.68
CA ILE A 6 1.16 -2.38 1.88
C ILE A 6 0.44 -2.50 0.54
N SER A 7 -0.59 -3.34 0.49
CA SER A 7 -1.40 -3.53 -0.71
C SER A 7 -2.36 -2.36 -0.95
N THR A 8 -3.15 -2.43 -2.02
CA THR A 8 -4.28 -1.52 -2.22
C THR A 8 -5.40 -1.81 -1.20
N PRO A 9 -6.12 -0.80 -0.70
CA PRO A 9 -7.33 -0.98 0.11
C PRO A 9 -8.58 -1.34 -0.73
N LEU A 10 -8.45 -1.33 -2.07
CA LEU A 10 -9.58 -1.59 -2.98
C LEU A 10 -9.81 -3.09 -3.16
N GLY A 11 -10.71 -3.64 -2.34
CA GLY A 11 -10.98 -5.07 -2.29
C GLY A 11 -9.84 -5.87 -1.67
N PHE A 12 -10.07 -7.13 -1.41
CA PHE A 12 -9.04 -8.05 -0.89
C PHE A 12 -8.22 -8.67 -2.04
N LEU A 13 -6.97 -9.02 -1.78
CA LEU A 13 -6.10 -9.68 -2.75
C LEU A 13 -6.72 -11.02 -3.20
N GLY A 14 -6.86 -11.18 -4.50
CA GLY A 14 -7.56 -12.31 -5.12
C GLY A 14 -9.04 -12.01 -5.43
N SER A 15 -9.55 -10.80 -5.13
CA SER A 15 -10.89 -10.37 -5.51
C SER A 15 -10.99 -9.94 -6.97
N GLY A 16 -9.88 -9.57 -7.59
CA GLY A 16 -9.80 -8.96 -8.91
C GLY A 16 -10.14 -7.47 -8.93
N LYS A 17 -10.63 -6.90 -7.82
CA LYS A 17 -10.99 -5.47 -7.73
C LYS A 17 -9.78 -4.54 -7.79
N GLY A 18 -8.64 -4.96 -7.26
CA GLY A 18 -7.38 -4.24 -7.33
C GLY A 18 -6.69 -4.30 -8.69
N GLY A 19 -7.22 -5.09 -9.62
CA GLY A 19 -6.74 -5.16 -11.00
C GLY A 19 -5.23 -5.44 -11.10
N GLY A 20 -4.53 -4.63 -11.92
CA GLY A 20 -3.09 -4.77 -12.15
C GLY A 20 -2.22 -4.66 -10.90
N VAL A 21 -2.68 -3.95 -9.87
CA VAL A 21 -1.93 -3.80 -8.60
C VAL A 21 -1.81 -5.15 -7.88
N GLU A 22 -2.86 -5.99 -7.90
CA GLU A 22 -2.80 -7.33 -7.30
C GLU A 22 -1.78 -8.22 -8.00
N LEU A 23 -1.72 -8.17 -9.34
CA LEU A 23 -0.74 -8.91 -10.13
C LEU A 23 0.68 -8.42 -9.86
N THR A 24 0.88 -7.12 -9.83
CA THR A 24 2.17 -6.50 -9.54
C THR A 24 2.65 -6.88 -8.14
N LEU A 25 1.78 -6.82 -7.13
CA LEU A 25 2.12 -7.22 -5.75
C LEU A 25 2.55 -8.68 -5.68
N ASN A 26 1.79 -9.58 -6.32
CA ASN A 26 2.14 -11.00 -6.34
C ASN A 26 3.47 -11.27 -7.04
N SER A 27 3.72 -10.63 -8.18
CA SER A 27 4.97 -10.76 -8.94
C SER A 27 6.17 -10.22 -8.16
N LEU A 28 6.01 -9.03 -7.55
CA LEU A 28 7.03 -8.41 -6.71
C LEU A 28 7.35 -9.29 -5.50
N THR A 29 6.33 -9.80 -4.81
CA THR A 29 6.51 -10.70 -3.67
C THR A 29 7.27 -11.96 -4.08
N THR A 30 6.91 -12.57 -5.23
CA THR A 30 7.63 -13.73 -5.77
C THR A 30 9.09 -13.41 -6.05
N GLY A 31 9.37 -12.29 -6.70
CA GLY A 31 10.74 -11.86 -7.02
C GLY A 31 11.57 -11.62 -5.78
N LEU A 32 11.03 -10.89 -4.80
CA LEU A 32 11.73 -10.60 -3.54
C LEU A 32 12.05 -11.87 -2.74
N LEU A 33 11.10 -12.79 -2.64
CA LEU A 33 11.32 -14.09 -1.98
C LEU A 33 12.38 -14.92 -2.70
N SER A 34 12.41 -14.91 -4.04
CA SER A 34 13.41 -15.64 -4.83
C SER A 34 14.82 -15.09 -4.67
N LEU A 35 14.94 -13.80 -4.39
CA LEU A 35 16.19 -13.12 -4.05
C LEU A 35 16.61 -13.32 -2.59
N GLY A 36 15.88 -14.12 -1.81
CA GLY A 36 16.21 -14.43 -0.43
C GLY A 36 15.80 -13.36 0.59
N HIS A 37 14.91 -12.44 0.22
CA HIS A 37 14.37 -11.45 1.15
C HIS A 37 13.23 -12.03 1.99
N SER A 38 13.05 -11.52 3.21
CA SER A 38 11.85 -11.76 4.02
C SER A 38 10.79 -10.73 3.64
N VAL A 39 9.57 -11.20 3.37
CA VAL A 39 8.47 -10.33 2.91
C VAL A 39 7.26 -10.50 3.81
N GLU A 40 6.75 -9.37 4.29
CA GLU A 40 5.49 -9.27 5.02
C GLU A 40 4.52 -8.38 4.23
N VAL A 41 3.28 -8.83 4.06
CA VAL A 41 2.26 -8.14 3.28
C VAL A 41 1.12 -7.72 4.18
N ILE A 42 0.76 -6.44 4.15
CA ILE A 42 -0.41 -5.89 4.83
C ILE A 42 -1.53 -5.76 3.82
N ALA A 43 -2.67 -6.37 4.09
CA ALA A 43 -3.77 -6.42 3.14
C ALA A 43 -5.14 -6.47 3.83
N PRO A 44 -6.24 -6.13 3.13
CA PRO A 44 -7.59 -6.28 3.63
C PRO A 44 -7.89 -7.72 4.06
N LYS A 45 -8.80 -7.89 5.01
CA LYS A 45 -9.31 -9.20 5.43
C LYS A 45 -9.77 -10.03 4.22
N ASN A 46 -9.64 -11.35 4.31
CA ASN A 46 -9.90 -12.33 3.26
C ASN A 46 -8.92 -12.34 2.08
N SER A 47 -7.88 -11.51 2.10
CA SER A 47 -6.81 -11.52 1.10
C SER A 47 -6.10 -12.86 1.04
N LYS A 48 -5.68 -13.24 -0.19
CA LYS A 48 -4.89 -14.45 -0.44
C LYS A 48 -3.74 -14.10 -1.37
N LEU A 49 -2.54 -14.54 -1.02
CA LEU A 49 -1.40 -14.48 -1.92
C LEU A 49 -1.42 -15.67 -2.88
N HIS A 50 -0.77 -15.51 -4.03
CA HIS A 50 -0.57 -16.61 -4.96
C HIS A 50 0.23 -17.74 -4.29
N LYS A 51 0.03 -18.98 -4.73
CA LYS A 51 0.67 -20.18 -4.16
C LYS A 51 2.20 -20.12 -4.13
N SER A 52 2.84 -19.39 -5.04
CA SER A 52 4.28 -19.15 -5.05
C SER A 52 4.76 -18.30 -3.86
N ASN A 53 3.88 -17.57 -3.19
CA ASN A 53 4.17 -16.60 -2.14
C ASN A 53 3.89 -17.11 -0.72
N VAL A 54 3.77 -18.42 -0.53
CA VAL A 54 3.45 -19.05 0.78
C VAL A 54 4.46 -18.74 1.89
N LYS A 55 5.68 -18.31 1.53
CA LYS A 55 6.71 -17.89 2.48
C LYS A 55 6.56 -16.43 2.95
N ALA A 56 5.77 -15.63 2.25
CA ALA A 56 5.47 -14.28 2.71
C ALA A 56 4.46 -14.34 3.87
N LYS A 57 4.66 -13.51 4.87
CA LYS A 57 3.73 -13.39 5.98
C LYS A 57 2.64 -12.40 5.61
N LEU A 58 1.38 -12.82 5.73
CA LEU A 58 0.22 -12.00 5.40
C LEU A 58 -0.46 -11.51 6.69
N HIS A 59 -0.64 -10.20 6.78
CA HIS A 59 -1.32 -9.53 7.89
C HIS A 59 -2.62 -8.92 7.40
N PHE A 60 -3.71 -9.21 8.10
CA PHE A 60 -5.04 -8.71 7.76
C PHE A 60 -5.40 -7.46 8.55
N VAL A 61 -6.14 -6.58 7.87
CA VAL A 61 -6.77 -5.40 8.46
C VAL A 61 -8.24 -5.37 8.02
N GLU A 62 -9.10 -4.91 8.89
CA GLU A 62 -10.52 -4.67 8.64
C GLU A 62 -10.81 -3.18 8.79
N GLY A 63 -11.78 -2.68 8.03
CA GLY A 63 -12.19 -1.29 8.08
C GLY A 63 -13.09 -0.94 6.89
N GLU A 64 -13.43 0.32 6.79
CA GLU A 64 -14.23 0.86 5.69
C GLU A 64 -13.34 1.17 4.49
N ASP A 65 -13.83 0.79 3.30
CA ASP A 65 -13.13 0.99 2.03
C ASP A 65 -12.97 2.50 1.73
N GLN A 66 -11.81 2.87 1.24
CA GLN A 66 -11.56 4.19 0.68
C GLN A 66 -12.21 4.32 -0.70
N ILE A 67 -12.74 5.51 -1.03
CA ILE A 67 -13.23 5.78 -2.38
C ILE A 67 -12.05 5.83 -3.35
N SER A 68 -12.09 5.01 -4.39
CA SER A 68 -11.05 5.00 -5.41
C SER A 68 -10.92 6.34 -6.12
N TRP A 69 -9.69 6.81 -6.30
CA TRP A 69 -9.41 8.02 -7.09
C TRP A 69 -9.83 7.90 -8.55
N GLN A 70 -9.99 6.69 -9.09
CA GLN A 70 -10.56 6.45 -10.43
C GLN A 70 -12.01 6.92 -10.56
N HIS A 71 -12.73 7.08 -9.44
CA HIS A 71 -14.13 7.53 -9.39
C HIS A 71 -14.27 8.96 -8.87
N GLN A 72 -13.16 9.69 -8.79
CA GLN A 72 -13.13 11.06 -8.34
C GLN A 72 -12.59 11.97 -9.46
N ASN A 73 -12.80 13.28 -9.34
CA ASN A 73 -12.19 14.24 -10.24
C ASN A 73 -10.91 14.82 -9.62
N TYR A 74 -10.10 15.47 -10.45
CA TYR A 74 -8.77 15.99 -10.06
C TYR A 74 -8.79 16.92 -8.83
N TYR A 75 -9.88 17.66 -8.63
CA TYR A 75 -10.05 18.60 -7.52
C TYR A 75 -10.96 18.09 -6.40
N SER A 76 -11.31 16.82 -6.40
CA SER A 76 -12.12 16.23 -5.33
C SER A 76 -11.41 16.43 -3.98
N PRO A 77 -12.16 16.75 -2.91
CA PRO A 77 -11.60 16.85 -1.58
C PRO A 77 -11.12 15.48 -1.11
N VAL A 78 -10.08 15.47 -0.29
CA VAL A 78 -9.67 14.26 0.39
C VAL A 78 -10.63 13.95 1.53
N THR A 79 -10.99 12.69 1.66
CA THR A 79 -11.83 12.18 2.73
C THR A 79 -11.19 10.96 3.37
N ILE A 80 -11.52 10.70 4.63
CA ILE A 80 -11.12 9.50 5.33
C ILE A 80 -12.32 8.99 6.14
N PRO A 81 -12.73 7.73 6.00
CA PRO A 81 -13.75 7.13 6.84
C PRO A 81 -13.31 7.06 8.32
N ASP A 82 -14.25 7.10 9.25
CA ASP A 82 -13.96 7.01 10.69
C ASP A 82 -13.22 5.72 11.06
N ASN A 83 -13.57 4.61 10.41
CA ASN A 83 -12.91 3.31 10.54
C ASN A 83 -12.18 2.95 9.24
N SER A 84 -11.25 3.80 8.81
CA SER A 84 -10.55 3.66 7.53
C SER A 84 -9.69 2.39 7.46
N LEU A 85 -9.99 1.51 6.52
CA LEU A 85 -9.18 0.35 6.19
C LEU A 85 -7.74 0.75 5.83
N LEU A 86 -7.58 1.81 5.02
CA LEU A 86 -6.26 2.29 4.60
C LEU A 86 -5.44 2.81 5.79
N ALA A 87 -6.06 3.57 6.69
CA ALA A 87 -5.37 4.06 7.88
C ALA A 87 -4.89 2.89 8.75
N GLY A 88 -5.74 1.91 9.01
CA GLY A 88 -5.37 0.71 9.77
C GLY A 88 -4.26 -0.12 9.09
N MET A 89 -4.26 -0.20 7.75
CA MET A 89 -3.20 -0.86 6.99
C MET A 89 -1.86 -0.11 7.15
N LEU A 90 -1.89 1.22 7.12
CA LEU A 90 -0.71 2.05 7.32
C LEU A 90 -0.16 1.95 8.73
N GLU A 91 -1.00 2.08 9.75
CA GLU A 91 -0.60 1.92 11.16
C GLU A 91 0.10 0.59 11.40
N LYS A 92 -0.54 -0.50 10.96
CA LYS A 92 0.03 -1.85 11.09
C LYS A 92 1.31 -2.02 10.28
N GLY A 93 1.35 -1.49 9.06
CA GLY A 93 2.53 -1.54 8.20
C GLY A 93 3.71 -0.79 8.79
N ILE A 94 3.49 0.42 9.28
CA ILE A 94 4.52 1.25 9.93
C ILE A 94 5.03 0.56 11.21
N ASP A 95 4.15 0.00 12.02
CA ASP A 95 4.56 -0.67 13.25
C ASP A 95 5.47 -1.87 12.97
N ILE A 96 5.12 -2.70 11.99
CA ILE A 96 5.95 -3.83 11.56
C ILE A 96 7.26 -3.33 10.92
N ALA A 97 7.20 -2.24 10.15
CA ALA A 97 8.34 -1.69 9.43
C ALA A 97 9.41 -1.05 10.34
N LYS A 98 9.10 -0.75 11.61
CA LYS A 98 10.10 -0.33 12.61
C LYS A 98 11.24 -1.36 12.78
N GLN A 99 10.99 -2.61 12.42
CA GLN A 99 11.97 -3.71 12.49
C GLN A 99 12.30 -4.24 11.08
N ALA A 100 11.98 -3.50 10.03
CA ALA A 100 12.26 -3.86 8.64
C ALA A 100 13.25 -2.88 8.01
N ASP A 101 13.74 -3.23 6.84
CA ASP A 101 14.69 -2.39 6.10
C ASP A 101 13.96 -1.34 5.24
N ILE A 102 12.72 -1.64 4.80
CA ILE A 102 11.94 -0.76 3.96
C ILE A 102 10.44 -1.10 4.02
N LEU A 103 9.62 -0.07 3.91
CA LEU A 103 8.18 -0.13 3.67
C LEU A 103 7.87 0.23 2.21
N LEU A 104 7.23 -0.67 1.47
CA LEU A 104 6.78 -0.43 0.10
C LEU A 104 5.28 -0.23 0.09
N ASN A 105 4.83 0.95 -0.30
CA ASN A 105 3.41 1.26 -0.43
C ASN A 105 2.96 1.12 -1.89
N MET A 106 1.89 0.35 -2.11
CA MET A 106 1.27 0.16 -3.43
C MET A 106 -0.13 0.78 -3.52
N SER A 107 -0.56 1.47 -2.49
CA SER A 107 -1.83 2.19 -2.49
C SER A 107 -1.65 3.59 -3.08
N TYR A 108 -2.39 3.89 -4.16
CA TYR A 108 -2.46 5.25 -4.69
C TYR A 108 -3.50 6.04 -3.90
N ASP A 109 -3.05 6.72 -2.87
CA ASP A 109 -3.86 7.61 -2.02
C ASP A 109 -2.99 8.71 -1.41
N TRP A 110 -3.61 9.79 -0.94
CA TRP A 110 -2.93 10.91 -0.32
C TRP A 110 -2.32 10.53 1.03
N LEU A 111 -2.99 9.69 1.81
CA LEU A 111 -2.63 9.37 3.19
C LEU A 111 -1.26 8.68 3.31
N PRO A 112 -0.94 7.60 2.56
CA PRO A 112 0.38 6.97 2.63
C PRO A 112 1.50 7.91 2.20
N ILE A 113 1.26 8.79 1.23
CA ILE A 113 2.27 9.74 0.76
C ILE A 113 2.52 10.82 1.82
N TRP A 114 1.44 11.36 2.40
CA TRP A 114 1.56 12.33 3.50
C TRP A 114 2.28 11.76 4.71
N MET A 115 1.98 10.51 5.11
CA MET A 115 2.59 9.83 6.25
C MET A 115 4.11 9.69 6.09
N THR A 116 4.63 9.54 4.86
CA THR A 116 6.07 9.45 4.57
C THR A 116 6.84 10.67 5.08
N LEU A 117 6.21 11.84 5.15
CA LEU A 117 6.85 13.05 5.68
C LEU A 117 7.08 12.98 7.21
N ASN A 118 6.37 12.08 7.89
CA ASN A 118 6.28 12.02 9.35
C ASN A 118 6.82 10.71 9.95
N VAL A 119 7.39 9.82 9.13
CA VAL A 119 8.00 8.57 9.59
C VAL A 119 9.49 8.54 9.29
N GLU A 120 10.27 7.90 10.16
CA GLU A 120 11.74 7.79 10.04
C GLU A 120 12.18 6.56 9.25
N ILE A 121 11.28 5.56 9.09
CA ILE A 121 11.58 4.35 8.33
C ILE A 121 11.71 4.66 6.83
N PRO A 122 12.58 3.96 6.09
CA PRO A 122 12.62 4.10 4.64
C PRO A 122 11.30 3.67 4.01
N VAL A 123 10.72 4.55 3.19
CA VAL A 123 9.46 4.29 2.47
C VAL A 123 9.67 4.48 0.97
N ALA A 124 9.14 3.58 0.17
CA ALA A 124 9.02 3.77 -1.28
C ALA A 124 7.57 3.56 -1.73
N HIS A 125 7.13 4.38 -2.68
CA HIS A 125 5.80 4.30 -3.27
C HIS A 125 5.87 3.73 -4.68
N ILE A 126 5.09 2.67 -4.95
CA ILE A 126 4.90 2.12 -6.29
C ILE A 126 3.58 2.66 -6.82
N ILE A 127 3.67 3.67 -7.68
CA ILE A 127 2.52 4.38 -8.23
C ILE A 127 2.20 3.80 -9.61
N SER A 128 1.03 3.18 -9.73
CA SER A 128 0.56 2.51 -10.95
C SER A 128 -0.52 3.32 -11.71
N MET A 129 -0.76 4.55 -11.29
CA MET A 129 -1.78 5.44 -11.86
C MET A 129 -1.15 6.76 -12.32
N GLY A 130 -1.84 7.45 -13.23
CA GLY A 130 -1.51 8.81 -13.60
C GLY A 130 -1.84 9.82 -12.50
N SER A 131 -1.72 11.11 -12.82
CA SER A 131 -2.04 12.21 -11.90
C SER A 131 -3.56 12.42 -11.82
N GLU A 132 -4.22 11.67 -10.96
CA GLU A 132 -5.69 11.69 -10.79
C GLU A 132 -6.16 12.66 -9.69
N SER A 133 -5.22 13.29 -8.96
CA SER A 133 -5.54 14.18 -7.83
C SER A 133 -4.51 15.28 -7.66
N SER A 134 -4.99 16.54 -7.53
CA SER A 134 -4.15 17.69 -7.23
C SER A 134 -3.45 17.56 -5.87
N VAL A 135 -4.14 17.01 -4.88
CA VAL A 135 -3.58 16.81 -3.54
C VAL A 135 -2.44 15.79 -3.57
N ILE A 136 -2.66 14.64 -4.23
CA ILE A 136 -1.64 13.60 -4.35
C ILE A 136 -0.43 14.12 -5.13
N SER A 137 -0.63 14.81 -6.25
CA SER A 137 0.45 15.40 -7.06
C SER A 137 1.31 16.38 -6.25
N ASN A 138 0.68 17.24 -5.46
CA ASN A 138 1.37 18.16 -4.56
C ASN A 138 2.16 17.44 -3.45
N LEU A 139 1.60 16.36 -2.89
CA LEU A 139 2.28 15.57 -1.88
C LEU A 139 3.48 14.81 -2.44
N ILE A 140 3.36 14.21 -3.63
CA ILE A 140 4.48 13.55 -4.32
C ILE A 140 5.65 14.53 -4.49
N SER A 141 5.37 15.76 -4.95
CA SER A 141 6.41 16.78 -5.11
C SER A 141 7.14 17.10 -3.79
N LYS A 142 6.42 17.12 -2.66
CA LYS A 142 7.01 17.36 -1.33
C LYS A 142 7.87 16.17 -0.85
N VAL A 143 7.40 14.94 -1.07
CA VAL A 143 8.14 13.74 -0.68
C VAL A 143 9.39 13.58 -1.52
N TYR A 144 9.34 13.90 -2.82
CA TYR A 144 10.50 13.83 -3.71
C TYR A 144 11.63 14.80 -3.31
N ALA A 145 11.27 15.91 -2.68
CA ALA A 145 12.23 16.94 -2.22
C ALA A 145 12.87 16.62 -0.85
N LYS A 146 12.41 15.57 -0.15
CA LYS A 146 12.92 15.09 1.15
C LYS A 146 14.05 14.08 0.95
#